data_f34324bf5a93f9f6071fe6d6b93fba0f
#
_entry.id   f34324bf5a93f9f6071fe6d6b93fba0f
#
_cell.length_a   1.000
_cell.length_b   1.000
_cell.length_c   1.000
_cell.angle_alpha   90.00
_cell.angle_beta   90.00
_cell.angle_gamma   90.00
#
_symmetry.space_group_name_H-M   'P 1'
#
loop_
_entity.id
_entity.type
_entity.pdbx_description
1 polymer ?
#
loop_
_entity_poly.entity_id
_entity_poly.type
_entity_poly.pdbx_seq_one_letter_code
_entity_poly.pdbx_strand_id
1 'polypeptide(L)'
;PGDELHASIQAVCQSEGVSGAAITSGIGRVRDTDIGYLGDDGIYQRVVLPEGNELLSMQGNVSVLDGEPFTHIHIVLSDDDHDVHGGHLFSSIVHVTAEIHIRILEKNVRVPMTRCSVPGSEFKPLSFEE
;
A
#
# COMPACT_ATOMS: atom_id res chain seq x y z
N PRO A 1 11.34 13.33 1.08
CA PRO A 1 12.03 12.69 -0.04
C PRO A 1 12.99 11.60 0.42
N GLY A 2 13.07 10.50 -0.34
CA GLY A 2 13.93 9.36 -0.04
C GLY A 2 13.30 8.26 0.81
N ASP A 3 12.18 8.52 1.47
CA ASP A 3 11.49 7.52 2.28
C ASP A 3 10.65 6.58 1.40
N GLU A 4 10.54 5.31 1.82
CA GLU A 4 9.71 4.31 1.15
C GLU A 4 8.28 4.37 1.71
N LEU A 5 7.26 4.28 0.84
CA LEU A 5 5.87 4.52 1.20
C LEU A 5 5.32 3.50 2.22
N HIS A 6 5.48 2.19 1.97
CA HIS A 6 4.99 1.17 2.89
C HIS A 6 5.66 1.28 4.26
N ALA A 7 6.99 1.36 4.26
CA ALA A 7 7.77 1.45 5.49
C ALA A 7 7.41 2.69 6.32
N SER A 8 7.20 3.84 5.67
CA SER A 8 6.81 5.08 6.36
C SER A 8 5.44 4.97 7.03
N ILE A 9 4.44 4.42 6.31
CA ILE A 9 3.09 4.23 6.84
C ILE A 9 3.10 3.22 8.00
N GLN A 10 3.80 2.10 7.82
CA GLN A 10 3.93 1.07 8.85
C GLN A 10 4.62 1.60 10.12
N ALA A 11 5.69 2.38 9.96
CA ALA A 11 6.39 3.00 11.09
C ALA A 11 5.50 3.97 11.88
N VAL A 12 4.71 4.80 11.20
CA VAL A 12 3.74 5.69 11.85
C VAL A 12 2.67 4.87 12.59
N CYS A 13 2.09 3.86 11.95
CA CYS A 13 1.08 3.02 12.58
C CYS A 13 1.64 2.28 13.81
N GLN A 14 2.87 1.78 13.73
CA GLN A 14 3.54 1.12 14.85
C GLN A 14 3.78 2.08 16.01
N SER A 15 4.28 3.30 15.74
CA SER A 15 4.54 4.29 16.78
C SER A 15 3.28 4.77 17.49
N GLU A 16 2.15 4.80 16.78
CA GLU A 16 0.85 5.23 17.33
C GLU A 16 0.02 4.07 17.88
N GLY A 17 0.52 2.83 17.81
CA GLY A 17 -0.19 1.63 18.26
C GLY A 17 -1.43 1.31 17.42
N VAL A 18 -1.40 1.63 16.12
CA VAL A 18 -2.51 1.43 15.18
C VAL A 18 -2.35 0.08 14.49
N SER A 19 -3.32 -0.83 14.65
CA SER A 19 -3.35 -2.16 14.02
C SER A 19 -4.40 -2.30 12.90
N GLY A 20 -5.31 -1.32 12.77
CA GLY A 20 -6.34 -1.30 11.74
C GLY A 20 -6.67 0.12 11.27
N ALA A 21 -6.47 0.39 9.98
CA ALA A 21 -6.76 1.69 9.40
C ALA A 21 -7.12 1.59 7.91
N ALA A 22 -7.86 2.57 7.42
CA ALA A 22 -8.05 2.81 5.99
C ALA A 22 -7.09 3.90 5.51
N ILE A 23 -6.40 3.66 4.41
CA ILE A 23 -5.67 4.68 3.66
C ILE A 23 -6.67 5.24 2.66
N THR A 24 -7.16 6.44 2.92
CA THR A 24 -8.32 7.02 2.19
C THR A 24 -7.91 7.85 1.00
N SER A 25 -6.72 8.43 1.01
CA SER A 25 -6.15 9.13 -0.13
C SER A 25 -4.64 9.26 0.00
N GLY A 26 -3.97 9.44 -1.12
CA GLY A 26 -2.56 9.82 -1.19
C GLY A 26 -2.29 10.51 -2.52
N ILE A 27 -1.56 11.63 -2.46
CA ILE A 27 -1.09 12.38 -3.60
C ILE A 27 0.37 12.79 -3.39
N GLY A 28 1.07 13.13 -4.47
CA GLY A 28 2.45 13.59 -4.38
C GLY A 28 3.26 13.29 -5.63
N ARG A 29 4.58 13.13 -5.48
CA ARG A 29 5.48 12.70 -6.54
C ARG A 29 6.44 11.64 -6.01
N VAL A 30 6.50 10.52 -6.71
CA VAL A 30 7.27 9.32 -6.34
C VAL A 30 8.18 8.86 -7.47
N ARG A 31 9.08 7.92 -7.21
CA ARG A 31 10.00 7.30 -8.18
C ARG A 31 10.30 5.85 -7.79
N ASP A 32 10.98 5.15 -8.67
CA ASP A 32 11.38 3.74 -8.45
C ASP A 32 10.17 2.91 -7.98
N THR A 33 9.03 3.11 -8.66
CA THR A 33 7.76 2.50 -8.25
C THR A 33 7.59 1.13 -8.87
N ASP A 34 7.44 0.11 -8.03
CA ASP A 34 7.19 -1.27 -8.40
C ASP A 34 5.70 -1.58 -8.18
N ILE A 35 4.99 -1.83 -9.27
CA ILE A 35 3.56 -2.16 -9.27
C ILE A 35 3.31 -3.51 -9.92
N GLY A 36 2.19 -4.13 -9.58
CA GLY A 36 1.84 -5.42 -10.12
C GLY A 36 0.35 -5.63 -10.38
N TYR A 37 0.09 -6.60 -11.22
CA TYR A 37 -1.22 -7.15 -11.51
C TYR A 37 -1.25 -8.63 -11.10
N LEU A 38 -2.22 -9.03 -10.29
CA LEU A 38 -2.37 -10.43 -9.87
C LEU A 38 -2.94 -11.25 -11.02
N GLY A 39 -2.18 -12.21 -11.53
CA GLY A 39 -2.63 -13.15 -12.55
C GLY A 39 -3.61 -14.19 -12.01
N ASP A 40 -4.33 -14.85 -12.90
CA ASP A 40 -5.27 -15.93 -12.54
C ASP A 40 -4.56 -17.15 -11.91
N ASP A 41 -3.27 -17.27 -12.12
CA ASP A 41 -2.38 -18.26 -11.49
C ASP A 41 -1.99 -17.90 -10.04
N GLY A 42 -2.45 -16.76 -9.54
CA GLY A 42 -2.12 -16.27 -8.18
C GLY A 42 -0.76 -15.60 -8.04
N ILE A 43 -0.07 -15.35 -9.15
CA ILE A 43 1.26 -14.74 -9.20
C ILE A 43 1.17 -13.31 -9.73
N TYR A 44 1.92 -12.39 -9.13
CA TYR A 44 1.96 -10.99 -9.58
C TYR A 44 2.88 -10.82 -10.79
N GLN A 45 2.32 -10.24 -11.85
CA GLN A 45 3.09 -9.69 -12.97
C GLN A 45 3.49 -8.27 -12.60
N ARG A 46 4.81 -8.03 -12.46
CA ARG A 46 5.35 -6.78 -11.92
C ARG A 46 6.05 -5.96 -12.99
N VAL A 47 5.99 -4.63 -12.81
CA VAL A 47 6.74 -3.66 -13.61
C VAL A 47 7.31 -2.60 -12.69
N VAL A 48 8.56 -2.20 -12.94
CA VAL A 48 9.20 -1.09 -12.23
C VAL A 48 9.20 0.15 -13.13
N LEU A 49 8.70 1.26 -12.59
CA LEU A 49 8.72 2.59 -13.19
C LEU A 49 9.83 3.38 -12.49
N PRO A 50 11.04 3.49 -13.09
CA PRO A 50 12.19 4.07 -12.38
C PRO A 50 12.12 5.59 -12.28
N GLU A 51 11.48 6.24 -13.26
CA GLU A 51 11.41 7.69 -13.36
C GLU A 51 10.46 8.30 -12.32
N GLY A 52 10.55 9.63 -12.16
CA GLY A 52 9.63 10.36 -11.30
C GLY A 52 8.23 10.43 -11.90
N ASN A 53 7.24 9.98 -11.14
CA ASN A 53 5.82 9.98 -11.53
C ASN A 53 5.01 10.83 -10.56
N GLU A 54 3.98 11.52 -11.05
CA GLU A 54 2.97 12.14 -10.19
C GLU A 54 2.10 11.04 -9.56
N LEU A 55 2.00 11.05 -8.24
CA LEU A 55 1.06 10.21 -7.50
C LEU A 55 -0.31 10.88 -7.53
N LEU A 56 -1.21 10.35 -8.38
CA LEU A 56 -2.56 10.91 -8.59
C LEU A 56 -3.55 10.41 -7.55
N SER A 57 -3.42 9.15 -7.13
CA SER A 57 -4.29 8.52 -6.15
C SER A 57 -3.61 7.33 -5.51
N MET A 58 -3.83 7.18 -4.21
CA MET A 58 -3.40 6.02 -3.44
C MET A 58 -4.48 5.65 -2.44
N GLN A 59 -4.86 4.37 -2.41
CA GLN A 59 -5.87 3.85 -1.49
C GLN A 59 -5.45 2.47 -0.98
N GLY A 60 -5.90 2.14 0.22
CA GLY A 60 -5.58 0.85 0.80
C GLY A 60 -6.01 0.72 2.25
N ASN A 61 -5.34 -0.16 2.95
CA ASN A 61 -5.58 -0.36 4.37
C ASN A 61 -4.31 -0.79 5.11
N VAL A 62 -4.33 -0.60 6.41
CA VAL A 62 -3.38 -1.15 7.36
C VAL A 62 -4.08 -2.26 8.13
N SER A 63 -3.41 -3.38 8.29
CA SER A 63 -3.85 -4.55 9.03
C SER A 63 -2.66 -5.20 9.72
N VAL A 64 -2.83 -6.34 10.35
CA VAL A 64 -1.74 -7.08 11.01
C VAL A 64 -1.41 -8.34 10.23
N LEU A 65 -0.13 -8.58 10.00
CA LEU A 65 0.41 -9.83 9.49
C LEU A 65 1.56 -10.26 10.40
N ASP A 66 1.49 -11.46 10.96
CA ASP A 66 2.51 -12.02 11.86
C ASP A 66 2.86 -11.10 13.05
N GLY A 67 1.87 -10.33 13.54
CA GLY A 67 2.02 -9.43 14.68
C GLY A 67 2.51 -8.02 14.35
N GLU A 68 2.86 -7.74 13.10
CA GLU A 68 3.39 -6.45 12.65
C GLU A 68 2.40 -5.72 11.72
N PRO A 69 2.45 -4.37 11.66
CA PRO A 69 1.66 -3.61 10.70
C PRO A 69 1.96 -4.04 9.26
N PHE A 70 0.91 -4.32 8.52
CA PHE A 70 0.96 -4.67 7.10
C PHE A 70 0.09 -3.73 6.29
N THR A 71 0.63 -3.16 5.23
CA THR A 71 -0.07 -2.26 4.32
C THR A 71 -0.39 -2.95 3.00
N HIS A 72 -1.65 -2.86 2.56
CA HIS A 72 -2.10 -3.24 1.23
C HIS A 72 -2.55 -1.98 0.50
N ILE A 73 -1.86 -1.64 -0.57
CA ILE A 73 -2.02 -0.35 -1.27
C ILE A 73 -2.17 -0.60 -2.77
N HIS A 74 -3.15 0.08 -3.38
CA HIS A 74 -3.20 0.30 -4.81
C HIS A 74 -2.91 1.76 -5.13
N ILE A 75 -2.24 2.00 -6.26
CA ILE A 75 -1.72 3.31 -6.64
C ILE A 75 -2.05 3.62 -8.10
N VAL A 76 -2.29 4.90 -8.38
CA VAL A 76 -2.43 5.44 -9.74
C VAL A 76 -1.43 6.57 -9.92
N LEU A 77 -0.66 6.50 -10.98
CA LEU A 77 0.45 7.38 -11.31
C LEU A 77 0.27 7.99 -12.70
N SER A 78 0.94 9.12 -12.94
CA SER A 78 1.10 9.69 -14.28
C SER A 78 2.58 9.97 -14.54
N ASP A 79 3.07 9.58 -15.70
CA ASP A 79 4.41 9.94 -16.16
C ASP A 79 4.43 11.36 -16.78
N ASP A 80 5.58 11.76 -17.37
CA ASP A 80 5.77 13.07 -17.97
C ASP A 80 5.11 13.22 -19.35
N ASP A 81 4.71 12.13 -19.99
CA ASP A 81 3.86 12.11 -21.19
C ASP A 81 2.36 12.15 -20.84
N HIS A 82 2.02 12.19 -19.55
CA HIS A 82 0.67 12.12 -18.98
C HIS A 82 -0.02 10.76 -19.19
N ASP A 83 0.72 9.71 -19.48
CA ASP A 83 0.21 8.35 -19.52
C ASP A 83 -0.01 7.84 -18.09
N VAL A 84 -1.13 7.16 -17.90
CA VAL A 84 -1.58 6.69 -16.59
C VAL A 84 -1.19 5.23 -16.37
N HIS A 85 -0.51 4.97 -15.27
CA HIS A 85 -0.11 3.65 -14.79
C HIS A 85 -0.74 3.37 -13.43
N GLY A 86 -1.03 2.12 -13.14
CA GLY A 86 -1.57 1.77 -11.82
C GLY A 86 -1.53 0.28 -11.54
N GLY A 87 -1.65 -0.07 -10.27
CA GLY A 87 -1.66 -1.45 -9.83
C GLY A 87 -1.49 -1.60 -8.32
N HIS A 88 -1.27 -2.84 -7.91
CA HIS A 88 -0.87 -3.19 -6.56
C HIS A 88 0.54 -2.67 -6.31
N LEU A 89 0.74 -1.92 -5.23
CA LEU A 89 2.02 -1.34 -4.87
C LEU A 89 2.88 -2.36 -4.12
N PHE A 90 4.11 -2.60 -4.60
CA PHE A 90 5.14 -3.35 -3.90
C PHE A 90 6.14 -2.46 -3.20
N SER A 91 6.57 -1.38 -3.87
CA SER A 91 7.44 -0.37 -3.29
C SER A 91 7.39 0.92 -4.09
N SER A 92 7.65 2.05 -3.44
CA SER A 92 7.83 3.34 -4.11
C SER A 92 8.57 4.30 -3.20
N ILE A 93 9.48 5.09 -3.77
CA ILE A 93 10.27 6.07 -3.04
C ILE A 93 9.67 7.46 -3.24
N VAL A 94 9.46 8.18 -2.16
CA VAL A 94 9.03 9.59 -2.21
C VAL A 94 10.12 10.43 -2.90
N HIS A 95 9.76 11.03 -4.03
CA HIS A 95 10.70 11.85 -4.81
C HIS A 95 10.71 13.31 -4.33
N VAL A 96 9.54 13.92 -4.20
CA VAL A 96 9.38 15.30 -3.74
C VAL A 96 8.59 15.34 -2.42
N THR A 97 7.36 14.86 -2.46
CA THR A 97 6.46 14.77 -1.30
C THR A 97 5.45 13.64 -1.49
N ALA A 98 4.89 13.15 -0.38
CA ALA A 98 3.70 12.32 -0.38
C ALA A 98 2.80 12.77 0.77
N GLU A 99 1.57 13.14 0.44
CA GLU A 99 0.54 13.56 1.39
C GLU A 99 -0.48 12.43 1.50
N ILE A 100 -0.50 11.77 2.67
CA ILE A 100 -1.27 10.53 2.86
C ILE A 100 -2.24 10.73 4.01
N HIS A 101 -3.53 10.42 3.75
CA HIS A 101 -4.59 10.48 4.74
C HIS A 101 -4.94 9.08 5.25
N ILE A 102 -4.81 8.89 6.55
CA ILE A 102 -5.07 7.61 7.22
C ILE A 102 -6.23 7.80 8.20
N ARG A 103 -7.24 6.94 8.09
CA ARG A 103 -8.37 6.89 9.02
C ARG A 103 -8.25 5.66 9.91
N ILE A 104 -8.07 5.87 11.20
CA ILE A 104 -7.98 4.79 12.19
C ILE A 104 -9.37 4.18 12.39
N LEU A 105 -9.46 2.84 12.32
CA LEU A 105 -10.71 2.08 12.41
C LEU A 105 -10.86 1.30 13.72
N GLU A 106 -9.78 1.03 14.42
CA GLU A 106 -9.71 0.08 15.54
C GLU A 106 -10.67 0.34 16.67
N LYS A 107 -10.89 1.60 17.01
CA LYS A 107 -11.79 1.96 18.12
C LYS A 107 -13.25 1.53 17.90
N ASN A 108 -13.60 1.15 16.65
CA ASN A 108 -14.93 0.81 16.21
C ASN A 108 -15.03 -0.60 15.61
N VAL A 109 -13.94 -1.34 15.53
CA VAL A 109 -13.91 -2.69 14.95
C VAL A 109 -13.88 -3.70 16.07
N ARG A 110 -14.88 -4.60 16.12
CA ARG A 110 -14.96 -5.66 17.14
C ARG A 110 -13.93 -6.76 16.93
N VAL A 111 -13.43 -6.90 15.71
CA VAL A 111 -12.56 -7.98 15.28
C VAL A 111 -11.31 -7.37 14.66
N PRO A 112 -10.10 -7.83 15.03
CA PRO A 112 -8.86 -7.36 14.43
C PRO A 112 -8.85 -7.56 12.90
N MET A 113 -8.31 -6.60 12.19
CA MET A 113 -8.04 -6.71 10.76
C MET A 113 -6.69 -7.42 10.58
N THR A 114 -6.73 -8.68 10.14
CA THR A 114 -5.54 -9.51 9.94
C THR A 114 -5.36 -9.93 8.50
N ARG A 115 -4.21 -10.48 8.17
CA ARG A 115 -3.93 -11.08 6.86
C ARG A 115 -3.54 -12.53 7.03
N CYS A 116 -3.90 -13.35 6.06
CA CYS A 116 -3.50 -14.76 6.02
C CYS A 116 -2.82 -15.08 4.69
N SER A 117 -1.98 -16.10 4.69
CA SER A 117 -1.36 -16.62 3.47
C SER A 117 -2.28 -17.65 2.83
N VAL A 118 -2.38 -17.62 1.50
CA VAL A 118 -3.13 -18.60 0.69
C VAL A 118 -2.11 -19.49 -0.03
N PRO A 119 -2.16 -20.82 0.13
CA PRO A 119 -1.27 -21.72 -0.57
C PRO A 119 -1.35 -21.54 -2.09
N GLY A 120 -0.20 -21.39 -2.73
CA GLY A 120 -0.09 -21.22 -4.18
C GLY A 120 -0.43 -19.81 -4.69
N SER A 121 -0.60 -18.82 -3.80
CA SER A 121 -0.83 -17.43 -4.21
C SER A 121 0.07 -16.47 -3.44
N GLU A 122 0.52 -15.42 -4.11
CA GLU A 122 1.24 -14.30 -3.48
C GLU A 122 0.29 -13.32 -2.79
N PHE A 123 -1.01 -13.38 -3.13
CA PHE A 123 -2.04 -12.54 -2.52
C PHE A 123 -2.31 -12.96 -1.06
N LYS A 124 -2.42 -11.97 -0.19
CA LYS A 124 -2.72 -12.12 1.24
C LYS A 124 -4.07 -11.45 1.55
N PRO A 125 -5.18 -12.18 1.51
CA PRO A 125 -6.50 -11.62 1.76
C PRO A 125 -6.64 -11.05 3.17
N LEU A 126 -7.47 -10.01 3.28
CA LEU A 126 -7.91 -9.48 4.56
C LEU A 126 -8.82 -10.51 5.26
N SER A 127 -8.57 -10.75 6.53
CA SER A 127 -9.36 -11.65 7.37
C SER A 127 -9.91 -10.90 8.58
N PHE A 128 -11.08 -11.32 9.02
CA PHE A 128 -11.74 -10.84 10.23
C PHE A 128 -12.03 -12.09 11.08
N GLU A 129 -11.02 -12.54 11.81
CA GLU A 129 -11.16 -13.69 12.70
C GLU A 129 -11.53 -13.21 14.11
N GLU A 130 -12.51 -13.94 14.73
CA GLU A 130 -12.89 -13.76 16.12
C GLU A 130 -11.89 -14.44 17.08
#